data_a2124b7840f65bae853cfb01d3b72c22
#
_entry.id   a2124b7840f65bae853cfb01d3b72c22
#
_cell.length_a   1.000
_cell.length_b   1.000
_cell.length_c   1.000
_cell.angle_alpha   90.00
_cell.angle_beta   90.00
_cell.angle_gamma   90.00
#
_symmetry.space_group_name_H-M   'P 1'
#
loop_
_entity.id
_entity.type
_entity.pdbx_description
1 polymer ?
#
loop_
_entity_poly.entity_id
_entity_poly.type
_entity_poly.pdbx_seq_one_letter_code
_entity_poly.pdbx_strand_id
1 'polypeptide(L)'
;HSYSSAASDVYKRQINNFDKLKNNVRIPFSDNNFQRLLMIASIGCCVGMSTPQVHIIPLCIDQGLSIITGGKILSIMLFCAVLSRIIFGYISDIIGPLKTLLIGSTLQMITLILFIPFNSITGLYIVSILFGLSQGGIVPSYALIVKKYLPNKDAAERIGLIIFFTIIGMSIGGWMSGKIYDYTNSYSLGFLNSILWNLINVMIIFYI
;
A
#
# COMPACT_ATOMS: atom_id res chain seq x y z
N HIS A 1 -18.08 3.77 -43.60
CA HIS A 1 -17.85 2.38 -43.06
C HIS A 1 -16.35 1.95 -42.98
N SER A 2 -15.44 2.55 -43.77
CA SER A 2 -14.01 2.12 -43.79
C SER A 2 -13.17 2.63 -42.59
N TYR A 3 -13.47 3.80 -42.05
CA TYR A 3 -12.71 4.35 -40.88
C TYR A 3 -12.94 3.61 -39.58
N SER A 4 -14.14 3.04 -39.38
CA SER A 4 -14.46 2.24 -38.18
C SER A 4 -13.71 0.91 -38.19
N SER A 5 -13.51 0.29 -39.36
CA SER A 5 -12.73 -0.96 -39.49
C SER A 5 -11.25 -0.74 -39.24
N ALA A 6 -10.65 0.31 -39.81
CA ALA A 6 -9.23 0.61 -39.61
C ALA A 6 -8.89 0.95 -38.16
N ALA A 7 -9.73 1.71 -37.44
CA ALA A 7 -9.56 2.01 -36.03
C ALA A 7 -9.67 0.72 -35.14
N SER A 8 -10.62 -0.17 -35.48
CA SER A 8 -10.78 -1.47 -34.84
C SER A 8 -9.55 -2.36 -35.04
N ASP A 9 -8.96 -2.37 -36.22
CA ASP A 9 -7.79 -3.18 -36.54
C ASP A 9 -6.50 -2.66 -35.88
N VAL A 10 -6.34 -1.32 -35.82
CA VAL A 10 -5.24 -0.69 -35.06
C VAL A 10 -5.36 -1.02 -33.59
N TYR A 11 -6.57 -0.92 -33.01
CA TYR A 11 -6.83 -1.26 -31.62
C TYR A 11 -6.54 -2.74 -31.31
N LYS A 12 -7.00 -3.66 -32.17
CA LYS A 12 -6.71 -5.08 -32.05
C LYS A 12 -5.22 -5.41 -32.17
N ARG A 13 -4.50 -4.73 -33.08
CA ARG A 13 -3.03 -4.89 -33.20
C ARG A 13 -2.29 -4.38 -31.97
N GLN A 14 -2.73 -3.27 -31.39
CA GLN A 14 -2.16 -2.77 -30.13
C GLN A 14 -2.38 -3.76 -28.99
N ILE A 15 -3.60 -4.29 -28.81
CA ILE A 15 -3.88 -5.33 -27.80
C ILE A 15 -3.00 -6.57 -28.01
N ASN A 16 -2.92 -7.09 -29.23
CA ASN A 16 -2.10 -8.28 -29.54
C ASN A 16 -0.59 -8.04 -29.31
N ASN A 17 -0.09 -6.85 -29.57
CA ASN A 17 1.32 -6.49 -29.29
C ASN A 17 1.56 -6.35 -27.79
N PHE A 18 0.63 -5.75 -27.03
CA PHE A 18 0.71 -5.71 -25.57
C PHE A 18 0.66 -7.10 -24.96
N ASP A 19 -0.20 -8.00 -25.45
CA ASP A 19 -0.29 -9.38 -24.96
C ASP A 19 0.96 -10.21 -25.31
N LYS A 20 1.60 -9.98 -26.45
CA LYS A 20 2.89 -10.58 -26.81
C LYS A 20 4.04 -10.11 -25.90
N LEU A 21 4.10 -8.84 -25.56
CA LEU A 21 5.10 -8.28 -24.62
C LEU A 21 4.88 -8.83 -23.20
N LYS A 22 3.64 -9.07 -22.82
CA LYS A 22 3.23 -9.62 -21.53
C LYS A 22 3.61 -11.09 -21.37
N ASN A 23 3.50 -11.89 -22.43
CA ASN A 23 3.88 -13.31 -22.44
C ASN A 23 5.37 -13.57 -22.19
N ASN A 24 6.23 -12.54 -22.25
CA ASN A 24 7.65 -12.66 -21.91
C ASN A 24 7.95 -12.54 -20.41
N VAL A 25 6.96 -12.17 -19.56
CA VAL A 25 7.14 -12.10 -18.11
C VAL A 25 6.37 -13.27 -17.48
N ARG A 26 7.01 -14.43 -17.42
CA ARG A 26 6.41 -15.62 -16.79
C ARG A 26 6.48 -15.49 -15.26
N ILE A 27 5.30 -15.47 -14.64
CA ILE A 27 5.16 -15.66 -13.19
C ILE A 27 5.04 -17.17 -12.95
N PRO A 28 5.71 -17.75 -11.94
CA PRO A 28 5.65 -19.19 -11.65
C PRO A 28 4.30 -19.65 -11.08
N PHE A 29 3.32 -18.77 -10.97
CA PHE A 29 2.00 -19.03 -10.40
C PHE A 29 0.89 -18.97 -11.43
N SER A 30 -0.22 -19.70 -11.19
CA SER A 30 -1.45 -19.49 -11.95
C SER A 30 -2.05 -18.12 -11.61
N ASP A 31 -2.74 -17.49 -12.57
CA ASP A 31 -3.33 -16.17 -12.43
C ASP A 31 -4.18 -16.01 -11.15
N ASN A 32 -4.96 -17.05 -10.82
CA ASN A 32 -5.81 -17.04 -9.64
C ASN A 32 -5.02 -17.13 -8.33
N ASN A 33 -3.95 -17.91 -8.27
CA ASN A 33 -3.10 -18.02 -7.09
C ASN A 33 -2.31 -16.71 -6.88
N PHE A 34 -1.80 -16.14 -7.95
CA PHE A 34 -1.13 -14.85 -7.92
C PHE A 34 -2.08 -13.75 -7.40
N GLN A 35 -3.33 -13.71 -7.91
CA GLN A 35 -4.35 -12.78 -7.42
C GLN A 35 -4.64 -12.97 -5.91
N ARG A 36 -4.77 -14.22 -5.43
CA ARG A 36 -5.00 -14.51 -4.01
C ARG A 36 -3.84 -14.04 -3.13
N LEU A 37 -2.61 -14.29 -3.56
CA LEU A 37 -1.42 -13.82 -2.84
C LEU A 37 -1.39 -12.29 -2.74
N LEU A 38 -1.70 -11.58 -3.83
CA LEU A 38 -1.80 -10.12 -3.84
C LEU A 38 -2.92 -9.60 -2.92
N MET A 39 -4.07 -10.27 -2.86
CA MET A 39 -5.16 -9.90 -1.95
C MET A 39 -4.74 -10.05 -0.48
N ILE A 40 -4.10 -11.16 -0.11
CA ILE A 40 -3.61 -11.37 1.27
C ILE A 40 -2.53 -10.35 1.60
N ALA A 41 -1.59 -10.12 0.69
CA ALA A 41 -0.54 -9.12 0.86
C ALA A 41 -1.13 -7.71 1.05
N SER A 42 -2.15 -7.34 0.28
CA SER A 42 -2.81 -6.03 0.38
C SER A 42 -3.52 -5.83 1.72
N ILE A 43 -4.15 -6.87 2.29
CA ILE A 43 -4.69 -6.81 3.65
C ILE A 43 -3.57 -6.52 4.65
N GLY A 44 -2.50 -7.32 4.64
CA GLY A 44 -1.39 -7.18 5.59
C GLY A 44 -0.74 -5.80 5.54
N CYS A 45 -0.52 -5.29 4.33
CA CYS A 45 -0.01 -3.93 4.12
C CYS A 45 -0.95 -2.87 4.71
N CYS A 46 -2.25 -2.96 4.43
CA CYS A 46 -3.21 -1.93 4.80
C CYS A 46 -3.60 -1.99 6.27
N VAL A 47 -3.54 -3.16 6.92
CA VAL A 47 -3.59 -3.26 8.40
C VAL A 47 -2.44 -2.46 9.01
N GLY A 48 -1.22 -2.63 8.50
CA GLY A 48 -0.06 -1.84 8.95
C GLY A 48 -0.21 -0.34 8.71
N MET A 49 -0.80 0.04 7.57
CA MET A 49 -0.99 1.44 7.19
C MET A 49 -2.01 2.18 8.06
N SER A 50 -3.04 1.49 8.53
CA SER A 50 -4.18 2.10 9.22
C SER A 50 -3.83 2.61 10.62
N THR A 51 -2.94 1.94 11.34
CA THR A 51 -2.61 2.30 12.74
C THR A 51 -2.10 3.73 12.87
N PRO A 52 -1.06 4.20 12.17
CA PRO A 52 -0.65 5.59 12.25
C PRO A 52 -1.73 6.55 11.77
N GLN A 53 -2.46 6.22 10.70
CA GLN A 53 -3.45 7.14 10.13
C GLN A 53 -4.66 7.37 11.04
N VAL A 54 -5.13 6.32 11.72
CA VAL A 54 -6.32 6.37 12.57
C VAL A 54 -5.96 6.85 13.98
N HIS A 55 -4.82 6.39 14.51
CA HIS A 55 -4.50 6.56 15.92
C HIS A 55 -3.47 7.65 16.24
N ILE A 56 -2.93 8.39 15.24
CA ILE A 56 -1.93 9.44 15.51
C ILE A 56 -2.51 10.59 16.35
N ILE A 57 -3.77 10.97 16.14
CA ILE A 57 -4.40 12.04 16.91
C ILE A 57 -4.64 11.61 18.36
N PRO A 58 -5.30 10.45 18.65
CA PRO A 58 -5.41 9.94 20.01
C PRO A 58 -4.06 9.74 20.69
N LEU A 59 -3.05 9.21 19.99
CA LEU A 59 -1.68 9.06 20.50
C LEU A 59 -1.10 10.41 20.97
N CYS A 60 -1.28 11.48 20.19
CA CYS A 60 -0.84 12.82 20.56
C CYS A 60 -1.56 13.32 21.82
N ILE A 61 -2.87 13.08 21.94
CA ILE A 61 -3.66 13.49 23.10
C ILE A 61 -3.18 12.77 24.37
N ASP A 62 -2.91 11.46 24.29
CA ASP A 62 -2.41 10.68 25.41
C ASP A 62 -1.00 11.12 25.88
N GLN A 63 -0.21 11.69 24.97
CA GLN A 63 1.07 12.32 25.28
C GLN A 63 0.95 13.77 25.82
N GLY A 64 -0.26 14.24 26.09
CA GLY A 64 -0.53 15.60 26.58
C GLY A 64 -0.43 16.69 25.51
N LEU A 65 -0.39 16.31 24.21
CA LEU A 65 -0.37 17.26 23.11
C LEU A 65 -1.79 17.68 22.73
N SER A 66 -1.93 18.85 22.10
CA SER A 66 -3.25 19.31 21.64
C SER A 66 -3.76 18.49 20.45
N ILE A 67 -5.08 18.36 20.33
CA ILE A 67 -5.74 17.75 19.16
C ILE A 67 -5.33 18.45 17.85
N ILE A 68 -5.07 19.77 17.90
CA ILE A 68 -4.63 20.55 16.75
C ILE A 68 -3.23 20.08 16.29
N THR A 69 -2.34 19.76 17.24
CA THR A 69 -1.01 19.24 16.94
C THR A 69 -1.12 17.86 16.26
N GLY A 70 -1.94 16.96 16.80
CA GLY A 70 -2.22 15.66 16.17
C GLY A 70 -2.78 15.79 14.75
N GLY A 71 -3.72 16.73 14.55
CA GLY A 71 -4.26 17.05 13.23
C GLY A 71 -3.21 17.55 12.24
N LYS A 72 -2.27 18.41 12.70
CA LYS A 72 -1.14 18.87 11.86
C LYS A 72 -0.20 17.74 11.47
N ILE A 73 0.12 16.84 12.41
CA ILE A 73 0.97 15.66 12.15
C ILE A 73 0.29 14.74 11.12
N LEU A 74 -1.00 14.46 11.27
CA LEU A 74 -1.76 13.69 10.29
C LEU A 74 -1.77 14.37 8.91
N SER A 75 -2.00 15.67 8.86
CA SER A 75 -2.06 16.43 7.61
C SER A 75 -0.73 16.37 6.86
N ILE A 76 0.40 16.55 7.54
CA ILE A 76 1.72 16.45 6.89
C ILE A 76 2.03 15.03 6.44
N MET A 77 1.64 14.01 7.21
CA MET A 77 1.75 12.60 6.82
C MET A 77 1.02 12.35 5.50
N LEU A 78 -0.24 12.76 5.38
CA LEU A 78 -1.06 12.57 4.19
C LEU A 78 -0.53 13.40 3.01
N PHE A 79 -0.07 14.61 3.24
CA PHE A 79 0.56 15.44 2.21
C PHE A 79 1.82 14.77 1.64
N CYS A 80 2.70 14.26 2.50
CA CYS A 80 3.88 13.49 2.09
C CYS A 80 3.48 12.21 1.30
N ALA A 81 2.37 11.57 1.65
CA ALA A 81 1.87 10.43 0.90
C ALA A 81 1.43 10.81 -0.54
N VAL A 82 0.89 12.01 -0.75
CA VAL A 82 0.57 12.50 -2.10
C VAL A 82 1.85 12.71 -2.91
N LEU A 83 2.88 13.33 -2.35
CA LEU A 83 4.18 13.50 -3.02
C LEU A 83 4.82 12.14 -3.34
N SER A 84 4.74 11.21 -2.41
CA SER A 84 5.25 9.85 -2.56
C SER A 84 4.61 9.12 -3.76
N ARG A 85 3.33 9.33 -4.05
CA ARG A 85 2.67 8.71 -5.21
C ARG A 85 3.35 9.07 -6.53
N ILE A 86 3.77 10.31 -6.68
CA ILE A 86 4.48 10.79 -7.88
C ILE A 86 5.86 10.11 -7.97
N ILE A 87 6.61 10.10 -6.87
CA ILE A 87 7.95 9.51 -6.81
C ILE A 87 7.89 8.00 -7.09
N PHE A 88 6.99 7.29 -6.42
CA PHE A 88 6.84 5.84 -6.60
C PHE A 88 6.27 5.47 -7.98
N GLY A 89 5.46 6.33 -8.59
CA GLY A 89 5.05 6.17 -9.98
C GLY A 89 6.26 6.15 -10.90
N TYR A 90 7.13 7.14 -10.80
CA TYR A 90 8.37 7.21 -11.59
C TYR A 90 9.32 6.03 -11.30
N ILE A 91 9.49 5.64 -10.05
CA ILE A 91 10.29 4.46 -9.66
C ILE A 91 9.69 3.19 -10.29
N SER A 92 8.36 3.05 -10.27
CA SER A 92 7.67 1.90 -10.84
C SER A 92 7.87 1.77 -12.35
N ASP A 93 8.00 2.89 -13.07
CA ASP A 93 8.30 2.89 -14.50
C ASP A 93 9.72 2.39 -14.79
N ILE A 94 10.69 2.65 -13.90
CA ILE A 94 12.09 2.24 -14.07
C ILE A 94 12.33 0.79 -13.65
N ILE A 95 11.96 0.43 -12.42
CA ILE A 95 12.31 -0.89 -11.83
C ILE A 95 11.15 -1.89 -11.85
N GLY A 96 9.95 -1.44 -12.21
CA GLY A 96 8.73 -2.23 -12.25
C GLY A 96 7.94 -2.22 -10.94
N PRO A 97 6.61 -2.46 -11.01
CA PRO A 97 5.70 -2.24 -9.88
C PRO A 97 5.90 -3.23 -8.72
N LEU A 98 6.37 -4.46 -8.97
CA LEU A 98 6.58 -5.46 -7.93
C LEU A 98 7.75 -5.07 -7.01
N LYS A 99 8.88 -4.66 -7.60
CA LYS A 99 10.04 -4.18 -6.83
C LYS A 99 9.72 -2.88 -6.10
N THR A 100 8.96 -2.00 -6.73
CA THR A 100 8.50 -0.74 -6.13
C THR A 100 7.61 -1.00 -4.92
N LEU A 101 6.69 -1.96 -5.03
CA LEU A 101 5.85 -2.38 -3.90
C LEU A 101 6.69 -2.94 -2.74
N LEU A 102 7.68 -3.79 -3.04
CA LEU A 102 8.57 -4.35 -2.02
C LEU A 102 9.34 -3.25 -1.29
N ILE A 103 9.90 -2.29 -2.02
CA ILE A 103 10.60 -1.13 -1.43
C ILE A 103 9.66 -0.33 -0.53
N GLY A 104 8.48 0.04 -1.03
CA GLY A 104 7.49 0.80 -0.25
C GLY A 104 7.06 0.07 1.02
N SER A 105 6.75 -1.23 0.93
CA SER A 105 6.35 -2.05 2.07
C SER A 105 7.47 -2.22 3.10
N THR A 106 8.72 -2.34 2.65
CA THR A 106 9.88 -2.41 3.55
C THR A 106 10.13 -1.09 4.26
N LEU A 107 10.06 0.03 3.54
CA LEU A 107 10.16 1.38 4.14
C LEU A 107 9.01 1.63 5.12
N GLN A 108 7.80 1.20 4.80
CA GLN A 108 6.65 1.27 5.72
C GLN A 108 6.91 0.47 7.00
N MET A 109 7.47 -0.73 6.90
CA MET A 109 7.82 -1.55 8.07
C MET A 109 8.85 -0.84 8.96
N ILE A 110 9.89 -0.27 8.37
CA ILE A 110 10.91 0.48 9.10
C ILE A 110 10.29 1.67 9.83
N THR A 111 9.43 2.42 9.17
CA THR A 111 8.79 3.59 9.79
C THR A 111 7.79 3.20 10.88
N LEU A 112 7.07 2.07 10.76
CA LEU A 112 6.24 1.53 11.84
C LEU A 112 7.07 1.19 13.08
N ILE A 113 8.27 0.61 12.91
CA ILE A 113 9.20 0.35 14.01
C ILE A 113 9.64 1.67 14.68
N LEU A 114 9.89 2.71 13.89
CA LEU A 114 10.30 4.02 14.41
C LEU A 114 9.21 4.72 15.23
N PHE A 115 7.92 4.43 15.03
CA PHE A 115 6.86 4.98 15.87
C PHE A 115 6.94 4.52 17.32
N ILE A 116 7.58 3.39 17.64
CA ILE A 116 7.65 2.84 19.00
C ILE A 116 8.54 3.69 19.93
N PRO A 117 9.81 4.02 19.58
CA PRO A 117 10.70 4.79 20.43
C PRO A 117 10.50 6.31 20.37
N PHE A 118 9.91 6.85 19.29
CA PHE A 118 9.80 8.29 19.08
C PHE A 118 8.53 8.89 19.70
N ASN A 119 8.61 9.27 20.99
CA ASN A 119 7.50 9.86 21.75
C ASN A 119 7.59 11.39 21.87
N SER A 120 8.63 12.03 21.33
CA SER A 120 8.72 13.49 21.30
C SER A 120 7.92 14.09 20.15
N ILE A 121 7.42 15.32 20.31
CA ILE A 121 6.67 16.03 19.26
C ILE A 121 7.46 16.10 17.95
N THR A 122 8.75 16.43 18.01
CA THR A 122 9.63 16.47 16.83
C THR A 122 9.81 15.10 16.21
N GLY A 123 9.96 14.04 17.04
CA GLY A 123 10.06 12.65 16.61
C GLY A 123 8.80 12.23 15.87
N LEU A 124 7.61 12.52 16.39
CA LEU A 124 6.34 12.21 15.74
C LEU A 124 6.20 12.91 14.38
N TYR A 125 6.61 14.16 14.24
CA TYR A 125 6.62 14.84 12.94
C TYR A 125 7.54 14.13 11.94
N ILE A 126 8.78 13.84 12.34
CA ILE A 126 9.78 13.20 11.47
C ILE A 126 9.29 11.81 11.01
N VAL A 127 8.85 10.97 11.95
CA VAL A 127 8.40 9.62 11.63
C VAL A 127 7.14 9.65 10.77
N SER A 128 6.22 10.59 11.02
CA SER A 128 5.01 10.76 10.21
C SER A 128 5.31 11.20 8.77
N ILE A 129 6.30 12.09 8.57
CA ILE A 129 6.79 12.45 7.24
C ILE A 129 7.37 11.23 6.52
N LEU A 130 8.27 10.48 7.19
CA LEU A 130 8.87 9.28 6.62
C LEU A 130 7.83 8.21 6.30
N PHE A 131 6.85 8.03 7.18
CA PHE A 131 5.75 7.10 6.96
C PHE A 131 4.89 7.52 5.76
N GLY A 132 4.53 8.80 5.66
CA GLY A 132 3.82 9.34 4.50
C GLY A 132 4.57 9.09 3.19
N LEU A 133 5.88 9.35 3.17
CA LEU A 133 6.73 9.10 2.02
C LEU A 133 6.86 7.61 1.67
N SER A 134 6.77 6.71 2.62
CA SER A 134 6.87 5.26 2.37
C SER A 134 5.59 4.64 1.81
N GLN A 135 4.43 5.09 2.29
CA GLN A 135 3.14 4.43 2.01
C GLN A 135 2.44 4.87 0.72
N GLY A 136 2.72 6.10 0.24
CA GLY A 136 1.90 6.72 -0.80
C GLY A 136 1.86 5.95 -2.13
N GLY A 137 2.94 5.27 -2.48
CA GLY A 137 3.05 4.50 -3.71
C GLY A 137 2.56 3.05 -3.63
N ILE A 138 2.26 2.52 -2.43
CA ILE A 138 1.98 1.10 -2.22
C ILE A 138 0.67 0.67 -2.90
N VAL A 139 -0.44 1.32 -2.58
CA VAL A 139 -1.76 0.95 -3.14
C VAL A 139 -1.80 1.07 -4.67
N PRO A 140 -1.30 2.15 -5.30
CA PRO A 140 -1.20 2.22 -6.74
C PRO A 140 -0.33 1.10 -7.36
N SER A 141 0.73 0.67 -6.68
CA SER A 141 1.59 -0.42 -7.17
C SER A 141 0.85 -1.74 -7.31
N TYR A 142 -0.10 -2.08 -6.43
CA TYR A 142 -0.94 -3.26 -6.59
C TYR A 142 -1.76 -3.23 -7.89
N ALA A 143 -2.38 -2.09 -8.22
CA ALA A 143 -3.12 -1.93 -9.46
C ALA A 143 -2.21 -2.07 -10.70
N LEU A 144 -1.00 -1.50 -10.64
CA LEU A 144 0.00 -1.63 -11.71
C LEU A 144 0.50 -3.06 -11.86
N ILE A 145 0.64 -3.83 -10.76
CA ILE A 145 1.00 -5.25 -10.79
C ILE A 145 -0.08 -6.04 -11.53
N VAL A 146 -1.35 -5.87 -11.18
CA VAL A 146 -2.45 -6.54 -11.88
C VAL A 146 -2.43 -6.22 -13.37
N LYS A 147 -2.32 -4.92 -13.70
CA LYS A 147 -2.28 -4.49 -15.10
C LYS A 147 -1.10 -5.07 -15.87
N LYS A 148 0.06 -5.24 -15.22
CA LYS A 148 1.28 -5.72 -15.87
C LYS A 148 1.32 -7.25 -16.00
N TYR A 149 0.83 -7.98 -15.01
CA TYR A 149 1.07 -9.43 -14.89
C TYR A 149 -0.17 -10.28 -15.11
N LEU A 150 -1.38 -9.75 -15.00
CA LEU A 150 -2.62 -10.50 -15.19
C LEU A 150 -3.34 -10.17 -16.51
N PRO A 151 -4.22 -11.06 -17.03
CA PRO A 151 -4.91 -10.85 -18.31
C PRO A 151 -5.70 -9.54 -18.36
N ASN A 152 -5.59 -8.80 -19.47
CA ASN A 152 -6.22 -7.49 -19.63
C ASN A 152 -7.75 -7.55 -19.65
N LYS A 153 -8.32 -8.67 -20.09
CA LYS A 153 -9.77 -8.83 -20.22
C LYS A 153 -10.50 -8.73 -18.87
N ASP A 154 -9.84 -9.16 -17.76
CA ASP A 154 -10.40 -9.18 -16.41
C ASP A 154 -9.73 -8.15 -15.48
N ALA A 155 -8.88 -7.26 -16.02
CA ALA A 155 -8.04 -6.38 -15.24
C ALA A 155 -8.84 -5.43 -14.31
N ALA A 156 -9.96 -4.88 -14.80
CA ALA A 156 -10.80 -3.98 -14.00
C ALA A 156 -11.41 -4.68 -12.78
N GLU A 157 -11.95 -5.88 -12.96
CA GLU A 157 -12.50 -6.71 -11.88
C GLU A 157 -11.42 -7.07 -10.86
N ARG A 158 -10.26 -7.51 -11.34
CA ARG A 158 -9.12 -7.91 -10.50
C ARG A 158 -8.55 -6.75 -9.70
N ILE A 159 -8.44 -5.56 -10.29
CA ILE A 159 -8.04 -4.34 -9.58
C ILE A 159 -9.09 -3.97 -8.54
N GLY A 160 -10.37 -4.01 -8.90
CA GLY A 160 -11.47 -3.73 -7.98
C GLY A 160 -11.46 -4.64 -6.75
N LEU A 161 -11.21 -5.94 -6.94
CA LEU A 161 -11.06 -6.90 -5.85
C LEU A 161 -9.88 -6.53 -4.94
N ILE A 162 -8.71 -6.22 -5.48
CA ILE A 162 -7.56 -5.83 -4.64
C ILE A 162 -7.86 -4.56 -3.85
N ILE A 163 -8.43 -3.53 -4.49
CA ILE A 163 -8.82 -2.29 -3.79
C ILE A 163 -9.82 -2.59 -2.67
N PHE A 164 -10.80 -3.46 -2.91
CA PHE A 164 -11.73 -3.90 -1.89
C PHE A 164 -11.01 -4.53 -0.68
N PHE A 165 -10.04 -5.43 -0.92
CA PHE A 165 -9.25 -6.04 0.15
C PHE A 165 -8.32 -5.04 0.86
N THR A 166 -7.83 -3.99 0.19
CA THR A 166 -7.10 -2.90 0.87
C THR A 166 -8.00 -2.16 1.86
N ILE A 167 -9.26 -1.89 1.50
CA ILE A 167 -10.22 -1.22 2.38
C ILE A 167 -10.55 -2.10 3.59
N ILE A 168 -10.77 -3.40 3.37
CA ILE A 168 -10.95 -4.38 4.47
C ILE A 168 -9.74 -4.35 5.40
N GLY A 169 -8.53 -4.39 4.86
CA GLY A 169 -7.30 -4.32 5.65
C GLY A 169 -7.22 -3.05 6.51
N MET A 170 -7.53 -1.89 5.95
CA MET A 170 -7.58 -0.63 6.69
C MET A 170 -8.62 -0.65 7.82
N SER A 171 -9.81 -1.18 7.55
CA SER A 171 -10.89 -1.27 8.54
C SER A 171 -10.51 -2.20 9.69
N ILE A 172 -9.99 -3.39 9.39
CA ILE A 172 -9.53 -4.36 10.39
C ILE A 172 -8.39 -3.77 11.21
N GLY A 173 -7.40 -3.15 10.58
CA GLY A 173 -6.23 -2.62 11.26
C GLY A 173 -6.56 -1.47 12.20
N GLY A 174 -7.41 -0.52 11.79
CA GLY A 174 -7.89 0.54 12.66
C GLY A 174 -8.66 -0.01 13.88
N TRP A 175 -9.58 -0.96 13.64
CA TRP A 175 -10.33 -1.60 14.71
C TRP A 175 -9.43 -2.42 15.66
N MET A 176 -8.53 -3.25 15.14
CA MET A 176 -7.61 -4.07 15.95
C MET A 176 -6.72 -3.21 16.82
N SER A 177 -6.14 -2.16 16.27
CA SER A 177 -5.24 -1.27 17.02
C SER A 177 -5.98 -0.52 18.14
N GLY A 178 -7.25 -0.11 17.89
CA GLY A 178 -8.12 0.43 18.92
C GLY A 178 -8.43 -0.58 20.03
N LYS A 179 -8.77 -1.82 19.66
CA LYS A 179 -9.01 -2.89 20.64
C LYS A 179 -7.78 -3.25 21.45
N ILE A 180 -6.62 -3.32 20.82
CA ILE A 180 -5.35 -3.55 21.54
C ILE A 180 -5.13 -2.42 22.57
N TYR A 181 -5.36 -1.17 22.17
CA TYR A 181 -5.25 -0.04 23.09
C TYR A 181 -6.25 -0.12 24.24
N ASP A 182 -7.53 -0.43 23.98
CA ASP A 182 -8.58 -0.58 25.03
C ASP A 182 -8.20 -1.59 26.12
N TYR A 183 -7.49 -2.67 25.76
CA TYR A 183 -7.08 -3.70 26.71
C TYR A 183 -5.72 -3.45 27.37
N THR A 184 -4.82 -2.74 26.71
CA THR A 184 -3.42 -2.65 27.13
C THR A 184 -2.97 -1.24 27.51
N ASN A 185 -3.77 -0.22 27.19
CA ASN A 185 -3.42 1.20 27.31
C ASN A 185 -2.06 1.53 26.63
N SER A 186 -1.74 0.82 25.52
CA SER A 186 -0.45 0.94 24.86
C SER A 186 -0.58 0.98 23.34
N TYR A 187 -0.21 2.10 22.73
CA TYR A 187 -0.09 2.20 21.26
C TYR A 187 1.10 1.41 20.71
N SER A 188 2.15 1.19 21.52
CA SER A 188 3.31 0.40 21.08
C SER A 188 2.93 -1.02 20.67
N LEU A 189 1.97 -1.65 21.38
CA LEU A 189 1.44 -2.96 21.02
C LEU A 189 0.59 -2.92 19.75
N GLY A 190 -0.14 -1.83 19.51
CA GLY A 190 -0.83 -1.58 18.25
C GLY A 190 0.14 -1.50 17.06
N PHE A 191 1.25 -0.77 17.25
CA PHE A 191 2.31 -0.71 16.22
C PHE A 191 2.99 -2.06 15.99
N LEU A 192 3.27 -2.84 17.05
CA LEU A 192 3.79 -4.20 16.91
C LEU A 192 2.87 -5.11 16.10
N ASN A 193 1.57 -5.07 16.37
CA ASN A 193 0.58 -5.79 15.56
C ASN A 193 0.66 -5.37 14.09
N SER A 194 0.76 -4.08 13.82
CA SER A 194 0.87 -3.53 12.47
C SER A 194 2.16 -3.98 11.74
N ILE A 195 3.27 -4.06 12.48
CA ILE A 195 4.56 -4.57 11.97
C ILE A 195 4.41 -6.04 11.57
N LEU A 196 3.75 -6.87 12.39
CA LEU A 196 3.54 -8.30 12.10
C LEU A 196 2.70 -8.49 10.82
N TRP A 197 1.62 -7.74 10.65
CA TRP A 197 0.81 -7.79 9.44
C TRP A 197 1.58 -7.31 8.21
N ASN A 198 2.35 -6.22 8.33
CA ASN A 198 3.16 -5.74 7.23
C ASN A 198 4.33 -6.69 6.89
N LEU A 199 4.86 -7.42 7.87
CA LEU A 199 5.86 -8.47 7.64
C LEU A 199 5.29 -9.58 6.74
N ILE A 200 4.04 -10.01 6.99
CA ILE A 200 3.35 -10.99 6.14
C ILE A 200 3.29 -10.46 4.69
N ASN A 201 2.90 -9.18 4.51
CA ASN A 201 2.90 -8.55 3.19
C ASN A 201 4.29 -8.60 2.53
N VAL A 202 5.34 -8.15 3.23
CA VAL A 202 6.71 -8.13 2.70
C VAL A 202 7.18 -9.54 2.31
N MET A 203 6.90 -10.55 3.15
CA MET A 203 7.25 -11.95 2.85
C MET A 203 6.53 -12.46 1.60
N ILE A 204 5.23 -12.18 1.45
CA ILE A 204 4.47 -12.60 0.27
C ILE A 204 5.02 -11.93 -1.00
N ILE A 205 5.27 -10.61 -0.95
CA ILE A 205 5.79 -9.88 -2.12
C ILE A 205 7.21 -10.31 -2.47
N PHE A 206 8.03 -10.66 -1.49
CA PHE A 206 9.37 -11.21 -1.72
C PHE A 206 9.33 -12.61 -2.33
N TYR A 207 8.32 -13.43 -1.96
CA TYR A 207 8.13 -14.79 -2.50
C TYR A 207 7.64 -14.79 -3.96
N ILE A 208 6.88 -13.77 -4.38
CA ILE A 208 6.35 -13.60 -5.73
C ILE A 208 7.45 -13.10 -6.69
#